data_28ef14f5a91009054740ab8d5ee84058
#
_entry.id   28ef14f5a91009054740ab8d5ee84058
#
_cell.length_a   1.000
_cell.length_b   1.000
_cell.length_c   1.000
_cell.angle_alpha   90.00
_cell.angle_beta   90.00
_cell.angle_gamma   90.00
#
_symmetry.space_group_name_H-M   'P 1'
#
loop_
_entity.id
_entity.type
_entity.pdbx_description
1 polymer ?
#
loop_
_entity_poly.entity_id
_entity_poly.type
_entity_poly.pdbx_seq_one_letter_code
_entity_poly.pdbx_strand_id
1 'polypeptide(L)'
;WLKGVVMRAHYNGLIPRNPFAQFHISPNVKEREYLTEDEIKRIMAHEFDNPTLALVRDLFIFACFTALSFVDMKELTTDEIVEVNGEKWILSKRHKTNVPFQVKLLDIPLQIIERYKYLSEDRLVFGKINYWTMCKQLKKVMAECGIEKQISYHCARHHHLSYTLKISSL
;
A
#
# COMPACT_ATOMS: atom_id res chain seq x y z
N TRP A 1 -18.88 -10.59 -10.78
CA TRP A 1 -19.40 -11.81 -10.15
C TRP A 1 -20.71 -12.27 -10.79
N LEU A 2 -21.77 -11.47 -10.83
CA LEU A 2 -23.09 -11.84 -11.38
C LEU A 2 -23.00 -12.34 -12.84
N LYS A 3 -22.27 -11.63 -13.71
CA LYS A 3 -22.06 -12.03 -15.10
C LYS A 3 -21.48 -13.44 -15.22
N GLY A 4 -20.51 -13.80 -14.36
CA GLY A 4 -19.91 -15.15 -14.35
C GLY A 4 -20.89 -16.26 -13.97
N VAL A 5 -21.77 -16.01 -12.98
CA VAL A 5 -22.81 -16.96 -12.57
C VAL A 5 -23.82 -17.18 -13.70
N VAL A 6 -24.29 -16.09 -14.32
CA VAL A 6 -25.27 -16.15 -15.42
C VAL A 6 -24.68 -16.84 -16.65
N MET A 7 -23.41 -16.58 -16.99
CA MET A 7 -22.73 -17.30 -18.08
C MET A 7 -22.66 -18.81 -17.81
N ARG A 8 -22.32 -19.21 -16.58
CA ARG A 8 -22.28 -20.63 -16.21
C ARG A 8 -23.66 -21.27 -16.28
N ALA A 9 -24.71 -20.58 -15.83
CA ALA A 9 -26.09 -21.06 -15.95
C ALA A 9 -26.51 -21.24 -17.42
N HIS A 10 -26.10 -20.33 -18.30
CA HIS A 10 -26.36 -20.44 -19.74
C HIS A 10 -25.61 -21.62 -20.38
N TYR A 11 -24.33 -21.81 -20.10
CA TYR A 11 -23.53 -22.94 -20.59
C TYR A 11 -24.07 -24.31 -20.09
N ASN A 12 -24.64 -24.34 -18.89
CA ASN A 12 -25.26 -25.53 -18.33
C ASN A 12 -26.72 -25.75 -18.80
N GLY A 13 -27.22 -24.93 -19.72
CA GLY A 13 -28.60 -25.06 -20.26
C GLY A 13 -29.71 -24.66 -19.28
N LEU A 14 -29.38 -24.08 -18.12
CA LEU A 14 -30.35 -23.65 -17.10
C LEU A 14 -31.15 -22.41 -17.53
N ILE A 15 -30.58 -21.58 -18.40
CA ILE A 15 -31.26 -20.44 -19.01
C ILE A 15 -31.04 -20.43 -20.51
N PRO A 16 -32.12 -20.18 -21.33
CA PRO A 16 -32.05 -20.30 -22.78
C PRO A 16 -31.26 -19.18 -23.46
N ARG A 17 -31.16 -18.01 -22.82
CA ARG A 17 -30.43 -16.84 -23.34
C ARG A 17 -29.56 -16.22 -22.29
N ASN A 18 -28.38 -15.76 -22.73
CA ASN A 18 -27.51 -14.96 -21.84
C ASN A 18 -28.00 -13.48 -21.85
N PRO A 19 -28.59 -12.96 -20.76
CA PRO A 19 -29.06 -11.58 -20.70
C PRO A 19 -27.95 -10.53 -20.83
N PHE A 20 -26.68 -10.94 -20.64
CA PHE A 20 -25.51 -10.06 -20.79
C PHE A 20 -24.83 -10.16 -22.16
N ALA A 21 -25.41 -10.89 -23.16
CA ALA A 21 -24.77 -11.07 -24.46
C ALA A 21 -24.52 -9.74 -25.20
N GLN A 22 -25.45 -8.77 -25.04
CA GLN A 22 -25.34 -7.43 -25.62
C GLN A 22 -24.88 -6.35 -24.65
N PHE A 23 -24.54 -6.74 -23.40
CA PHE A 23 -24.15 -5.79 -22.39
C PHE A 23 -22.62 -5.61 -22.40
N HIS A 24 -22.17 -4.53 -23.02
CA HIS A 24 -20.77 -4.12 -23.02
C HIS A 24 -20.53 -3.11 -21.90
N ILE A 25 -19.79 -3.51 -20.88
CA ILE A 25 -19.23 -2.58 -19.92
C ILE A 25 -17.95 -2.03 -20.54
N SER A 26 -17.99 -0.80 -21.01
CA SER A 26 -16.75 -0.06 -21.26
C SER A 26 -16.14 0.26 -19.91
N PRO A 27 -15.01 -0.35 -19.51
CA PRO A 27 -14.35 0.05 -18.29
C PRO A 27 -13.91 1.51 -18.46
N ASN A 28 -14.50 2.40 -17.69
CA ASN A 28 -14.02 3.77 -17.58
C ASN A 28 -12.69 3.68 -16.79
N VAL A 29 -11.60 3.35 -17.49
CA VAL A 29 -10.27 3.25 -16.93
C VAL A 29 -9.81 4.68 -16.62
N LYS A 30 -10.16 5.17 -15.42
CA LYS A 30 -9.47 6.35 -14.90
C LYS A 30 -8.01 5.98 -14.74
N GLU A 31 -7.14 6.61 -15.50
CA GLU A 31 -5.71 6.53 -15.26
C GLU A 31 -5.45 6.92 -13.80
N ARG A 32 -4.84 5.99 -13.06
CA ARG A 32 -4.52 6.25 -11.67
C ARG A 32 -3.27 7.11 -11.64
N GLU A 33 -3.38 8.26 -11.00
CA GLU A 33 -2.23 9.10 -10.74
C GLU A 33 -1.26 8.40 -9.79
N TYR A 34 0.03 8.57 -10.05
CA TYR A 34 1.11 8.10 -9.21
C TYR A 34 2.09 9.22 -8.92
N LEU A 35 2.83 9.10 -7.83
CA LEU A 35 3.81 10.10 -7.44
C LEU A 35 5.11 9.92 -8.22
N THR A 36 5.72 11.02 -8.58
CA THR A 36 7.08 11.06 -9.11
C THR A 36 8.11 10.93 -7.99
N GLU A 37 9.37 10.67 -8.33
CA GLU A 37 10.46 10.62 -7.34
C GLU A 37 10.63 11.96 -6.59
N ASP A 38 10.51 13.08 -7.30
CA ASP A 38 10.66 14.40 -6.71
C ASP A 38 9.49 14.74 -5.76
N GLU A 39 8.27 14.26 -6.08
CA GLU A 39 7.13 14.38 -5.16
C GLU A 39 7.34 13.54 -3.90
N ILE A 40 7.86 12.31 -4.02
CA ILE A 40 8.21 11.47 -2.85
C ILE A 40 9.29 12.15 -2.01
N LYS A 41 10.36 12.68 -2.62
CA LYS A 41 11.40 13.42 -1.90
C LYS A 41 10.83 14.63 -1.17
N ARG A 42 9.90 15.35 -1.80
CA ARG A 42 9.22 16.51 -1.20
C ARG A 42 8.39 16.10 0.02
N ILE A 43 7.63 15.00 -0.09
CA ILE A 43 6.86 14.44 1.03
C ILE A 43 7.79 14.03 2.19
N MET A 44 8.92 13.39 1.88
CA MET A 44 9.90 12.95 2.89
C MET A 44 10.58 14.13 3.59
N ALA A 45 10.88 15.20 2.87
CA ALA A 45 11.56 16.38 3.40
C ALA A 45 10.63 17.32 4.17
N HIS A 46 9.31 17.20 4.00
CA HIS A 46 8.35 18.09 4.66
C HIS A 46 8.20 17.73 6.14
N GLU A 47 8.34 18.76 7.00
CA GLU A 47 8.12 18.63 8.45
C GLU A 47 6.67 18.99 8.78
N PHE A 48 6.00 18.14 9.55
CA PHE A 48 4.61 18.34 9.98
C PHE A 48 4.57 18.63 11.48
N ASP A 49 3.98 19.74 11.88
CA ASP A 49 3.73 20.06 13.31
C ASP A 49 2.73 19.09 13.94
N ASN A 50 1.80 18.55 13.13
CA ASN A 50 0.81 17.61 13.60
C ASN A 50 1.37 16.17 13.60
N PRO A 51 1.50 15.52 14.77
CA PRO A 51 2.07 14.18 14.87
C PRO A 51 1.28 13.11 14.09
N THR A 52 -0.03 13.29 13.92
CA THR A 52 -0.84 12.38 13.09
C THR A 52 -0.50 12.51 11.61
N LEU A 53 -0.23 13.71 11.11
CA LEU A 53 0.19 13.90 9.72
C LEU A 53 1.59 13.35 9.49
N ALA A 54 2.52 13.56 10.45
CA ALA A 54 3.86 12.98 10.41
C ALA A 54 3.79 11.44 10.36
N LEU A 55 2.99 10.82 11.22
CA LEU A 55 2.77 9.37 11.21
C LEU A 55 2.21 8.89 9.86
N VAL A 56 1.17 9.52 9.35
CA VAL A 56 0.54 9.14 8.08
C VAL A 56 1.51 9.29 6.91
N ARG A 57 2.32 10.36 6.87
CA ARG A 57 3.42 10.54 5.93
C ARG A 57 4.39 9.36 5.97
N ASP A 58 4.88 9.02 7.16
CA ASP A 58 5.87 7.97 7.35
C ASP A 58 5.31 6.58 6.97
N LEU A 59 4.07 6.27 7.34
CA LEU A 59 3.41 5.03 6.94
C LEU A 59 3.19 4.93 5.42
N PHE A 60 2.89 6.05 4.76
CA PHE A 60 2.76 6.10 3.32
C PHE A 60 4.12 5.88 2.64
N ILE A 61 5.18 6.54 3.11
CA ILE A 61 6.55 6.36 2.62
C ILE A 61 7.02 4.92 2.86
N PHE A 62 6.76 4.36 4.04
CA PHE A 62 7.05 2.95 4.33
C PHE A 62 6.41 2.01 3.29
N ALA A 63 5.14 2.24 2.95
CA ALA A 63 4.44 1.47 1.93
C ALA A 63 5.02 1.67 0.51
N CYS A 64 5.54 2.86 0.19
CA CYS A 64 6.22 3.13 -1.08
C CYS A 64 7.49 2.27 -1.25
N PHE A 65 8.19 1.97 -0.16
CA PHE A 65 9.43 1.18 -0.20
C PHE A 65 9.23 -0.31 0.05
N THR A 66 8.10 -0.73 0.65
CA THR A 66 7.85 -2.13 1.01
C THR A 66 6.74 -2.79 0.21
N ALA A 67 5.93 -2.04 -0.51
CA ALA A 67 4.71 -2.48 -1.20
C ALA A 67 3.71 -3.23 -0.30
N LEU A 68 3.77 -3.03 1.02
CA LEU A 68 2.80 -3.63 1.93
C LEU A 68 1.41 -3.05 1.72
N SER A 69 0.39 -3.90 1.81
CA SER A 69 -0.98 -3.41 1.89
C SER A 69 -1.20 -2.72 3.24
N PHE A 70 -2.23 -1.88 3.34
CA PHE A 70 -2.54 -1.21 4.60
C PHE A 70 -2.77 -2.20 5.75
N VAL A 71 -3.44 -3.32 5.49
CA VAL A 71 -3.71 -4.35 6.50
C VAL A 71 -2.42 -5.05 6.91
N ASP A 72 -1.60 -5.50 5.94
CA ASP A 72 -0.32 -6.15 6.21
C ASP A 72 0.63 -5.22 7.00
N MET A 73 0.64 -3.91 6.70
CA MET A 73 1.44 -2.93 7.44
C MET A 73 0.90 -2.68 8.85
N LYS A 74 -0.43 -2.52 9.00
CA LYS A 74 -1.08 -2.26 10.29
C LYS A 74 -0.88 -3.40 11.28
N GLU A 75 -0.86 -4.63 10.78
CA GLU A 75 -0.71 -5.85 11.59
C GLU A 75 0.74 -6.33 11.69
N LEU A 76 1.69 -5.61 11.07
CA LEU A 76 3.11 -5.93 11.14
C LEU A 76 3.61 -5.89 12.58
N THR A 77 4.20 -7.01 13.02
CA THR A 77 4.78 -7.17 14.35
C THR A 77 6.30 -7.10 14.33
N THR A 78 6.89 -6.81 15.47
CA THR A 78 8.35 -6.81 15.63
C THR A 78 8.96 -8.19 15.40
N ASP A 79 8.21 -9.26 15.68
CA ASP A 79 8.66 -10.65 15.50
C ASP A 79 8.81 -11.05 14.02
N GLU A 80 8.13 -10.32 13.12
CA GLU A 80 8.22 -10.53 11.67
C GLU A 80 9.41 -9.82 11.02
N ILE A 81 10.14 -8.98 11.81
CA ILE A 81 11.34 -8.31 11.35
C ILE A 81 12.55 -9.13 11.80
N VAL A 82 13.16 -9.82 10.85
CA VAL A 82 14.28 -10.74 11.11
C VAL A 82 15.57 -10.22 10.45
N GLU A 83 16.70 -10.62 11.01
CA GLU A 83 18.00 -10.35 10.43
C GLU A 83 18.54 -11.59 9.74
N VAL A 84 18.89 -11.47 8.46
CA VAL A 84 19.47 -12.52 7.64
C VAL A 84 20.72 -11.97 6.96
N ASN A 85 21.88 -12.56 7.23
CA ASN A 85 23.18 -12.16 6.67
C ASN A 85 23.53 -10.66 6.89
N GLY A 86 23.17 -10.10 8.05
CA GLY A 86 23.39 -8.68 8.37
C GLY A 86 22.40 -7.71 7.75
N GLU A 87 21.39 -8.20 7.03
CA GLU A 87 20.32 -7.41 6.42
C GLU A 87 18.98 -7.68 7.13
N LYS A 88 18.17 -6.66 7.30
CA LYS A 88 16.83 -6.79 7.90
C LYS A 88 15.77 -7.05 6.85
N TRP A 89 14.89 -7.99 7.14
CA TRP A 89 13.83 -8.46 6.27
C TRP A 89 12.50 -8.54 7.03
N ILE A 90 11.41 -8.25 6.34
CA ILE A 90 10.07 -8.62 6.79
C ILE A 90 9.78 -10.01 6.23
N LEU A 91 9.52 -10.98 7.11
CA LEU A 91 9.03 -12.30 6.75
C LEU A 91 7.63 -12.47 7.33
N SER A 92 6.62 -12.45 6.50
CA SER A 92 5.22 -12.49 6.92
C SER A 92 4.34 -13.21 5.89
N LYS A 93 3.03 -13.26 6.16
CA LYS A 93 2.01 -13.80 5.25
C LYS A 93 0.98 -12.73 4.94
N ARG A 94 0.52 -12.70 3.68
CA ARG A 94 -0.55 -11.80 3.26
C ARG A 94 -1.82 -12.07 4.04
N HIS A 95 -2.37 -11.08 4.73
CA HIS A 95 -3.60 -11.23 5.51
C HIS A 95 -4.77 -11.77 4.68
N LYS A 96 -4.93 -11.31 3.43
CA LYS A 96 -6.06 -11.71 2.56
C LYS A 96 -5.94 -13.12 2.00
N THR A 97 -4.74 -13.62 1.71
CA THR A 97 -4.51 -14.85 0.93
C THR A 97 -3.67 -15.89 1.66
N ASN A 98 -3.15 -15.55 2.83
CA ASN A 98 -2.22 -16.36 3.61
C ASN A 98 -0.95 -16.80 2.85
N VAL A 99 -0.65 -16.13 1.73
CA VAL A 99 0.56 -16.39 0.93
C VAL A 99 1.77 -15.76 1.63
N PRO A 100 2.85 -16.52 1.88
CA PRO A 100 4.07 -15.96 2.46
C PRO A 100 4.70 -14.95 1.52
N PHE A 101 5.30 -13.91 2.08
CA PHE A 101 6.09 -12.92 1.36
C PHE A 101 7.30 -12.51 2.19
N GLN A 102 8.31 -12.01 1.49
CA GLN A 102 9.50 -11.45 2.09
C GLN A 102 9.82 -10.10 1.45
N VAL A 103 10.24 -9.15 2.27
CA VAL A 103 10.61 -7.80 1.81
C VAL A 103 11.91 -7.40 2.51
N LYS A 104 12.93 -7.07 1.74
CA LYS A 104 14.17 -6.49 2.27
C LYS A 104 13.88 -5.06 2.74
N LEU A 105 14.31 -4.75 3.95
CA LEU A 105 14.20 -3.42 4.51
C LEU A 105 15.43 -2.60 4.11
N LEU A 106 15.19 -1.55 3.33
CA LEU A 106 16.19 -0.52 2.99
C LEU A 106 16.31 0.49 4.15
N ASP A 107 17.25 1.42 4.04
CA ASP A 107 17.55 2.40 5.11
C ASP A 107 16.32 3.24 5.52
N ILE A 108 15.53 3.71 4.53
CA ILE A 108 14.35 4.56 4.81
C ILE A 108 13.27 3.82 5.62
N PRO A 109 12.79 2.62 5.21
CA PRO A 109 11.92 1.80 6.06
C PRO A 109 12.48 1.51 7.45
N LEU A 110 13.78 1.24 7.57
CA LEU A 110 14.42 0.98 8.85
C LEU A 110 14.39 2.20 9.78
N GLN A 111 14.69 3.39 9.27
CA GLN A 111 14.60 4.65 10.02
C GLN A 111 13.16 4.93 10.49
N ILE A 112 12.16 4.63 9.66
CA ILE A 112 10.74 4.77 10.01
C ILE A 112 10.37 3.79 11.14
N ILE A 113 10.75 2.52 11.05
CA ILE A 113 10.52 1.53 12.11
C ILE A 113 11.15 1.99 13.42
N GLU A 114 12.40 2.42 13.39
CA GLU A 114 13.12 2.86 14.61
C GLU A 114 12.47 4.08 15.26
N ARG A 115 11.94 5.02 14.45
CA ARG A 115 11.21 6.20 14.96
C ARG A 115 9.96 5.83 15.75
N TYR A 116 9.23 4.79 15.35
CA TYR A 116 7.98 4.38 15.98
C TYR A 116 8.10 3.20 16.95
N LYS A 117 9.29 2.64 17.11
CA LYS A 117 9.59 1.50 17.98
C LYS A 117 9.07 1.65 19.42
N TYR A 118 9.09 2.87 19.95
CA TYR A 118 8.70 3.16 21.34
C TYR A 118 7.19 3.46 21.49
N LEU A 119 6.46 3.61 20.40
CA LEU A 119 5.00 3.83 20.41
C LEU A 119 4.21 2.51 20.35
N SER A 120 4.91 1.41 20.22
CA SER A 120 4.32 0.09 20.00
C SER A 120 3.91 -0.55 21.31
N GLU A 121 2.63 -0.45 21.65
CA GLU A 121 1.95 -1.40 22.53
C GLU A 121 1.63 -2.66 21.70
N ASP A 122 1.53 -3.83 22.33
CA ASP A 122 1.10 -5.09 21.68
C ASP A 122 2.01 -5.65 20.56
N ARG A 123 3.33 -5.37 20.55
CA ARG A 123 4.31 -5.81 19.54
C ARG A 123 4.06 -5.30 18.11
N LEU A 124 3.06 -4.45 17.88
CA LEU A 124 2.82 -3.85 16.57
C LEU A 124 3.90 -2.79 16.27
N VAL A 125 4.45 -2.77 15.07
CA VAL A 125 5.50 -1.82 14.69
C VAL A 125 5.00 -0.38 14.67
N PHE A 126 3.76 -0.13 14.23
CA PHE A 126 3.22 1.22 14.00
C PHE A 126 1.99 1.57 14.86
N GLY A 127 1.61 0.72 15.83
CA GLY A 127 0.44 0.96 16.67
C GLY A 127 -0.89 0.90 15.89
N LYS A 128 -1.95 1.44 16.50
CA LYS A 128 -3.32 1.31 15.96
C LYS A 128 -3.73 2.54 15.15
N ILE A 129 -3.74 2.43 13.83
CA ILE A 129 -4.33 3.42 12.92
C ILE A 129 -5.44 2.77 12.09
N ASN A 130 -6.56 3.46 11.89
CA ASN A 130 -7.62 2.95 11.01
C ASN A 130 -7.48 3.48 9.58
N TYR A 131 -8.02 2.72 8.61
CA TYR A 131 -7.93 3.04 7.19
C TYR A 131 -8.58 4.37 6.81
N TRP A 132 -9.68 4.72 7.45
CA TRP A 132 -10.38 5.97 7.19
C TRP A 132 -9.52 7.19 7.60
N THR A 133 -8.91 7.13 8.79
CA THR A 133 -7.96 8.16 9.26
C THR A 133 -6.77 8.26 8.32
N MET A 134 -6.20 7.13 7.91
CA MET A 134 -5.10 7.08 6.94
C MET A 134 -5.48 7.82 5.65
N CYS A 135 -6.61 7.47 5.03
CA CYS A 135 -7.04 8.10 3.78
C CYS A 135 -7.38 9.59 3.92
N LYS A 136 -8.02 9.98 5.03
CA LYS A 136 -8.39 11.38 5.30
C LYS A 136 -7.16 12.25 5.51
N GLN A 137 -6.22 11.80 6.33
CA GLN A 137 -5.02 12.57 6.64
C GLN A 137 -4.00 12.55 5.50
N LEU A 138 -3.93 11.47 4.71
CA LEU A 138 -3.07 11.43 3.53
C LEU A 138 -3.41 12.54 2.51
N LYS A 139 -4.70 12.88 2.37
CA LYS A 139 -5.09 14.02 1.53
C LYS A 139 -4.53 15.35 2.03
N LYS A 140 -4.47 15.54 3.36
CA LYS A 140 -3.88 16.74 3.95
C LYS A 140 -2.36 16.75 3.76
N VAL A 141 -1.69 15.60 3.95
CA VAL A 141 -0.27 15.44 3.67
C VAL A 141 0.05 15.86 2.23
N MET A 142 -0.73 15.37 1.24
CA MET A 142 -0.54 15.77 -0.16
C MET A 142 -0.73 17.28 -0.36
N ALA A 143 -1.79 17.86 0.22
CA ALA A 143 -2.08 19.30 0.09
C ALA A 143 -0.97 20.18 0.70
N GLU A 144 -0.47 19.84 1.90
CA GLU A 144 0.62 20.58 2.54
C GLU A 144 1.95 20.46 1.77
N CYS A 145 2.17 19.32 1.09
CA CYS A 145 3.31 19.13 0.20
C CYS A 145 3.13 19.77 -1.21
N GLY A 146 2.02 20.45 -1.48
CA GLY A 146 1.74 21.07 -2.79
C GLY A 146 1.53 20.03 -3.90
N ILE A 147 0.89 18.90 -3.60
CA ILE A 147 0.59 17.81 -4.52
C ILE A 147 -0.92 17.76 -4.74
N GLU A 148 -1.37 18.15 -5.93
CA GLU A 148 -2.80 18.23 -6.29
C GLU A 148 -3.38 16.88 -6.72
N LYS A 149 -2.54 15.85 -6.92
CA LYS A 149 -2.93 14.51 -7.36
C LYS A 149 -3.82 13.80 -6.33
N GLN A 150 -4.81 13.06 -6.81
CA GLN A 150 -5.67 12.23 -5.95
C GLN A 150 -4.96 10.92 -5.56
N ILE A 151 -4.08 11.01 -4.58
CA ILE A 151 -3.30 9.89 -4.09
C ILE A 151 -4.07 9.14 -2.99
N SER A 152 -4.18 7.83 -3.16
CA SER A 152 -4.66 6.90 -2.12
C SER A 152 -3.49 6.07 -1.57
N TYR A 153 -3.67 5.45 -0.41
CA TYR A 153 -2.66 4.54 0.14
C TYR A 153 -2.22 3.46 -0.87
N HIS A 154 -3.14 2.99 -1.70
CA HIS A 154 -2.83 1.97 -2.70
C HIS A 154 -1.82 2.44 -3.77
N CYS A 155 -1.73 3.75 -4.02
CA CYS A 155 -0.79 4.33 -5.00
C CYS A 155 0.67 4.12 -4.56
N ALA A 156 0.95 3.94 -3.26
CA ALA A 156 2.28 3.62 -2.75
C ALA A 156 2.88 2.37 -3.41
N ARG A 157 2.06 1.35 -3.68
CA ARG A 157 2.52 0.09 -4.30
C ARG A 157 2.99 0.26 -5.76
N HIS A 158 2.42 1.23 -6.48
CA HIS A 158 2.85 1.54 -7.85
C HIS A 158 4.24 2.19 -7.86
N HIS A 159 4.53 3.03 -6.87
CA HIS A 159 5.86 3.63 -6.73
C HIS A 159 6.94 2.57 -6.46
N HIS A 160 6.68 1.60 -5.60
CA HIS A 160 7.61 0.51 -5.30
C HIS A 160 8.05 -0.24 -6.56
N LEU A 161 7.12 -0.58 -7.45
CA LEU A 161 7.44 -1.26 -8.72
C LEU A 161 8.39 -0.44 -9.58
N SER A 162 8.16 0.86 -9.71
CA SER A 162 9.02 1.76 -10.49
C SER A 162 10.43 1.88 -9.90
N TYR A 163 10.54 1.91 -8.58
CA TYR A 163 11.82 2.01 -7.88
C TYR A 163 12.63 0.70 -7.99
N THR A 164 11.98 -0.45 -7.81
CA THR A 164 12.64 -1.77 -7.89
C THR A 164 13.15 -2.05 -9.29
N LEU A 165 12.39 -1.69 -10.34
CA LEU A 165 12.82 -1.85 -11.74
C LEU A 165 14.07 -1.03 -12.07
N LYS A 166 14.20 0.17 -11.49
CA LYS A 166 15.41 1.01 -11.70
C LYS A 166 16.66 0.45 -11.03
N ILE A 167 16.53 -0.13 -9.83
CA ILE A 167 17.67 -0.75 -9.13
C ILE A 167 18.13 -2.04 -9.85
N SER A 168 17.21 -2.79 -10.47
CA SER A 168 17.54 -4.02 -11.19
C SER A 168 18.18 -3.77 -12.56
N SER A 169 18.19 -2.51 -13.03
CA SER A 169 18.79 -2.11 -14.33
C SER A 169 20.16 -1.43 -14.19
N LEU A 170 20.73 -1.37 -12.98
CA LEU A 170 22.09 -0.94 -12.66
C LEU A 170 22.96 -2.14 -12.30
#